data_8011d0a061604fa5c7fba10959cca258
#
_entry.id   8011d0a061604fa5c7fba10959cca258
#
_cell.length_a   1.000
_cell.length_b   1.000
_cell.length_c   1.000
_cell.angle_alpha   90.00
_cell.angle_beta   90.00
_cell.angle_gamma   90.00
#
_symmetry.space_group_name_H-M   'P 1'
#
loop_
_entity.id
_entity.type
_entity.pdbx_description
1 polymer ?
#
loop_
_entity_poly.entity_id
_entity_poly.type
_entity_poly.pdbx_seq_one_letter_code
_entity_poly.pdbx_strand_id
1 'polypeptide(L)'
;KLDIRDIGRLQPDEVVGKVRYIVAGTPHGYRPKPVRRKDIPKPNGTTRPLGIPCIWDRLIQQCIKQVMEPICEAKFSDNSYGFRPQRSVEHAIQNTYRLIQRSNLHYIVEFDIKGFFDNVNHAKLIRQIWAMGIHDTHLIYVVRRILTAPIKMPDGSMEYPNKGTPQGGIISPLLANIVLNELDHWVDSQWQKHPVTRKYSTRKNKAGCEILSNGYTAMKLTNLKEMRIVRYADDFRIFCRTKTDAEKAMIAITQWLQERLKLEVSPEKTRVVNVKRRYSEFLGFKIKTYPKGNKRVVKSHICDKALKKQKQRFIEQAKNVAKPRPGKEEIDEIKLYNSMVMGTQNYYKIATMVATDCDGLNRSVMTIFTNRLHRQ
;
A
#
# COMPACT_ATOMS: atom_id res chain seq x y z
N LYS A 1 14.04 -27.30 13.37
CA LYS A 1 13.54 -25.97 12.89
C LYS A 1 12.13 -25.79 13.43
N LEU A 2 11.90 -24.82 14.33
CA LEU A 2 10.58 -24.55 14.91
C LEU A 2 9.64 -24.03 13.80
N ASP A 3 8.46 -24.65 13.70
CA ASP A 3 7.36 -24.26 12.82
C ASP A 3 6.22 -23.63 13.64
N ILE A 4 5.27 -22.99 12.98
CA ILE A 4 4.06 -22.42 13.63
C ILE A 4 3.22 -23.52 14.30
N ARG A 5 3.25 -24.73 13.76
CA ARG A 5 2.60 -25.91 14.34
C ARG A 5 3.18 -26.29 15.68
N ASP A 6 4.48 -26.09 15.90
CA ASP A 6 5.14 -26.39 17.17
C ASP A 6 4.69 -25.39 18.27
N ILE A 7 4.47 -24.13 17.90
CA ILE A 7 3.91 -23.12 18.81
C ILE A 7 2.42 -23.41 19.09
N GLY A 8 1.65 -23.83 18.05
CA GLY A 8 0.25 -24.18 18.19
C GLY A 8 -0.04 -25.38 19.09
N ARG A 9 0.99 -26.18 19.44
CA ARG A 9 0.89 -27.29 20.41
C ARG A 9 1.13 -26.86 21.85
N LEU A 10 1.70 -25.66 22.08
CA LEU A 10 1.93 -25.14 23.41
C LEU A 10 0.64 -24.60 24.00
N GLN A 11 0.51 -24.70 25.32
CA GLN A 11 -0.60 -24.06 26.05
C GLN A 11 -0.46 -22.52 25.97
N PRO A 12 -1.56 -21.76 25.96
CA PRO A 12 -1.53 -20.30 25.88
C PRO A 12 -0.61 -19.64 26.91
N ASP A 13 -0.63 -20.13 28.16
CA ASP A 13 0.20 -19.58 29.25
C ASP A 13 1.69 -19.83 29.02
N GLU A 14 2.08 -20.96 28.43
CA GLU A 14 3.47 -21.23 28.04
C GLU A 14 3.95 -20.26 26.96
N VAL A 15 3.08 -19.96 25.97
CA VAL A 15 3.39 -18.99 24.93
C VAL A 15 3.55 -17.59 25.52
N VAL A 16 2.62 -17.16 26.38
CA VAL A 16 2.68 -15.86 27.08
C VAL A 16 3.91 -15.77 27.96
N GLY A 17 4.19 -16.79 28.77
CA GLY A 17 5.38 -16.86 29.64
C GLY A 17 6.67 -16.74 28.82
N LYS A 18 6.75 -17.41 27.68
CA LYS A 18 7.92 -17.36 26.79
C LYS A 18 8.06 -16.01 26.10
N VAL A 19 6.99 -15.38 25.66
CA VAL A 19 7.02 -14.02 25.10
C VAL A 19 7.50 -13.03 26.15
N ARG A 20 6.95 -13.07 27.37
CA ARG A 20 7.39 -12.23 28.51
C ARG A 20 8.88 -12.42 28.81
N TYR A 21 9.35 -13.68 28.90
CA TYR A 21 10.74 -13.98 29.12
C TYR A 21 11.66 -13.40 28.02
N ILE A 22 11.31 -13.58 26.73
CA ILE A 22 12.13 -13.08 25.62
C ILE A 22 12.18 -11.55 25.62
N VAL A 23 11.07 -10.87 25.91
CA VAL A 23 10.97 -9.41 25.83
C VAL A 23 11.58 -8.73 27.07
N ALA A 24 11.33 -9.24 28.28
CA ALA A 24 11.67 -8.60 29.54
C ALA A 24 12.67 -9.38 30.41
N GLY A 25 12.76 -10.70 30.22
CA GLY A 25 13.37 -11.61 31.20
C GLY A 25 14.86 -11.92 31.01
N THR A 26 15.53 -11.38 29.99
CA THR A 26 16.97 -11.61 29.83
C THR A 26 17.79 -10.47 30.43
N PRO A 27 18.95 -10.76 31.06
CA PRO A 27 19.82 -9.71 31.65
C PRO A 27 20.23 -8.61 30.63
N HIS A 28 20.15 -8.92 29.36
CA HIS A 28 20.56 -8.03 28.27
C HIS A 28 19.39 -7.47 27.45
N GLY A 29 18.12 -7.65 27.87
CA GLY A 29 16.93 -7.26 27.18
C GLY A 29 16.67 -8.06 25.88
N TYR A 30 15.72 -7.62 25.08
CA TYR A 30 15.33 -8.29 23.85
C TYR A 30 16.45 -8.32 22.80
N ARG A 31 16.77 -9.51 22.32
CA ARG A 31 17.75 -9.76 21.24
C ARG A 31 17.09 -10.58 20.13
N PRO A 32 16.68 -9.96 19.01
CA PRO A 32 16.11 -10.69 17.88
C PRO A 32 17.13 -11.64 17.28
N LYS A 33 16.67 -12.80 16.83
CA LYS A 33 17.50 -13.72 16.04
C LYS A 33 17.78 -13.14 14.66
N PRO A 34 18.87 -13.53 13.99
CA PRO A 34 19.15 -13.08 12.63
C PRO A 34 17.99 -13.34 11.68
N VAL A 35 17.62 -12.31 10.94
CA VAL A 35 16.60 -12.35 9.89
C VAL A 35 17.19 -13.06 8.68
N ARG A 36 16.52 -14.09 8.15
CA ARG A 36 17.00 -14.81 6.97
C ARG A 36 16.65 -14.06 5.69
N ARG A 37 17.65 -13.69 4.91
CA ARG A 37 17.49 -13.09 3.58
C ARG A 37 17.00 -14.14 2.58
N LYS A 38 16.00 -13.75 1.77
CA LYS A 38 15.56 -14.48 0.59
C LYS A 38 15.22 -13.49 -0.51
N ASP A 39 15.90 -13.60 -1.65
CA ASP A 39 15.65 -12.76 -2.79
C ASP A 39 14.54 -13.36 -3.67
N ILE A 40 13.51 -12.56 -3.95
CA ILE A 40 12.39 -12.95 -4.80
C ILE A 40 12.55 -12.28 -6.17
N PRO A 41 12.62 -13.04 -7.28
CA PRO A 41 12.76 -12.45 -8.60
C PRO A 41 11.53 -11.62 -8.98
N LYS A 42 11.78 -10.44 -9.55
CA LYS A 42 10.76 -9.58 -10.16
C LYS A 42 10.66 -9.84 -11.67
N PRO A 43 9.50 -9.56 -12.28
CA PRO A 43 9.32 -9.75 -13.73
C PRO A 43 10.27 -8.91 -14.62
N ASN A 44 10.91 -7.90 -14.06
CA ASN A 44 11.87 -7.03 -14.76
C ASN A 44 13.33 -7.49 -14.61
N GLY A 45 13.59 -8.71 -14.13
CA GLY A 45 14.93 -9.24 -13.93
C GLY A 45 15.63 -8.81 -12.64
N THR A 46 15.10 -7.82 -11.91
CA THR A 46 15.62 -7.46 -10.59
C THR A 46 15.07 -8.35 -9.49
N THR A 47 15.70 -8.35 -8.32
CA THR A 47 15.22 -9.10 -7.16
C THR A 47 14.54 -8.18 -6.14
N ARG A 48 13.67 -8.76 -5.32
CA ARG A 48 13.11 -8.13 -4.13
C ARG A 48 13.70 -8.81 -2.91
N PRO A 49 14.47 -8.10 -2.09
CA PRO A 49 15.00 -8.64 -0.87
C PRO A 49 13.89 -8.86 0.17
N LEU A 50 13.67 -10.09 0.59
CA LEU A 50 12.74 -10.42 1.66
C LEU A 50 13.52 -10.86 2.90
N GLY A 51 13.28 -10.24 4.04
CA GLY A 51 13.79 -10.64 5.33
C GLY A 51 12.77 -11.47 6.09
N ILE A 52 13.10 -12.70 6.43
CA ILE A 52 12.20 -13.61 7.15
C ILE A 52 12.67 -13.72 8.60
N PRO A 53 12.00 -13.04 9.56
CA PRO A 53 12.30 -13.18 10.99
C PRO A 53 11.98 -14.60 11.48
N CYS A 54 12.58 -15.02 12.58
CA CYS A 54 12.24 -16.29 13.22
C CYS A 54 10.80 -16.25 13.77
N ILE A 55 10.21 -17.41 14.04
CA ILE A 55 8.80 -17.51 14.41
C ILE A 55 8.49 -16.76 15.73
N TRP A 56 9.37 -16.80 16.72
CA TRP A 56 9.19 -16.07 17.97
C TRP A 56 9.28 -14.55 17.79
N ASP A 57 10.23 -14.08 16.98
CA ASP A 57 10.32 -12.64 16.66
C ASP A 57 9.09 -12.17 15.87
N ARG A 58 8.51 -13.02 15.00
CA ARG A 58 7.26 -12.71 14.32
C ARG A 58 6.09 -12.60 15.31
N LEU A 59 6.02 -13.48 16.30
CA LEU A 59 4.97 -13.42 17.32
C LEU A 59 5.11 -12.13 18.14
N ILE A 60 6.33 -11.79 18.58
CA ILE A 60 6.61 -10.55 19.30
C ILE A 60 6.24 -9.33 18.48
N GLN A 61 6.60 -9.29 17.18
CA GLN A 61 6.20 -8.23 16.28
C GLN A 61 4.69 -8.11 16.15
N GLN A 62 3.96 -9.23 16.16
CA GLN A 62 2.49 -9.23 16.12
C GLN A 62 1.89 -8.66 17.40
N CYS A 63 2.40 -9.03 18.56
CA CYS A 63 1.96 -8.47 19.85
C CYS A 63 2.17 -6.96 19.89
N ILE A 64 3.35 -6.48 19.51
CA ILE A 64 3.68 -5.05 19.47
C ILE A 64 2.76 -4.33 18.47
N LYS A 65 2.55 -4.91 17.29
CA LYS A 65 1.65 -4.34 16.28
C LYS A 65 0.24 -4.17 16.84
N GLN A 66 -0.32 -5.17 17.52
CA GLN A 66 -1.67 -5.10 18.09
C GLN A 66 -1.83 -3.99 19.14
N VAL A 67 -0.79 -3.69 19.89
CA VAL A 67 -0.79 -2.59 20.88
C VAL A 67 -0.62 -1.23 20.20
N MET A 68 0.29 -1.11 19.24
CA MET A 68 0.61 0.16 18.58
C MET A 68 -0.45 0.57 17.55
N GLU A 69 -1.05 -0.39 16.84
CA GLU A 69 -1.93 -0.12 15.71
C GLU A 69 -3.13 0.76 16.07
N PRO A 70 -3.91 0.53 17.14
CA PRO A 70 -5.02 1.41 17.51
C PRO A 70 -4.59 2.86 17.83
N ILE A 71 -3.44 3.02 18.49
CA ILE A 71 -2.89 4.34 18.81
C ILE A 71 -2.51 5.09 17.54
N CYS A 72 -1.88 4.41 16.60
CA CYS A 72 -1.46 4.97 15.32
C CYS A 72 -2.67 5.25 14.41
N GLU A 73 -3.65 4.33 14.36
CA GLU A 73 -4.85 4.49 13.54
C GLU A 73 -5.64 5.77 13.87
N ALA A 74 -5.72 6.14 15.15
CA ALA A 74 -6.35 7.38 15.59
C ALA A 74 -5.68 8.66 15.04
N LYS A 75 -4.43 8.54 14.56
CA LYS A 75 -3.62 9.68 14.07
C LYS A 75 -3.28 9.62 12.59
N PHE A 76 -3.59 8.54 11.91
CA PHE A 76 -3.35 8.44 10.47
C PHE A 76 -4.32 9.30 9.67
N SER A 77 -3.81 9.93 8.61
CA SER A 77 -4.65 10.67 7.67
C SER A 77 -5.71 9.78 7.01
N ASP A 78 -6.90 10.34 6.78
CA ASP A 78 -7.99 9.67 6.05
C ASP A 78 -7.65 9.37 4.59
N ASN A 79 -6.61 10.01 4.06
CA ASN A 79 -6.16 9.86 2.68
C ASN A 79 -5.14 8.71 2.51
N SER A 80 -4.78 8.00 3.59
CA SER A 80 -3.93 6.82 3.61
C SER A 80 -4.78 5.55 3.73
N TYR A 81 -4.53 4.57 2.86
CA TYR A 81 -5.39 3.37 2.72
C TYR A 81 -4.63 2.04 2.88
N GLY A 82 -3.35 1.99 2.53
CA GLY A 82 -2.57 0.75 2.51
C GLY A 82 -2.24 0.23 3.91
N PHE A 83 -2.33 -1.09 4.09
CA PHE A 83 -1.97 -1.79 5.33
C PHE A 83 -2.72 -1.34 6.59
N ARG A 84 -3.88 -0.75 6.44
CA ARG A 84 -4.72 -0.29 7.54
C ARG A 84 -5.96 -1.17 7.72
N PRO A 85 -6.42 -1.42 8.96
CA PRO A 85 -7.66 -2.12 9.20
C PRO A 85 -8.83 -1.35 8.56
N GLN A 86 -9.81 -2.07 8.02
CA GLN A 86 -11.02 -1.54 7.38
C GLN A 86 -10.78 -0.57 6.20
N ARG A 87 -9.54 -0.47 5.70
CA ARG A 87 -9.18 0.28 4.50
C ARG A 87 -8.75 -0.68 3.39
N SER A 88 -9.08 -0.38 2.16
CA SER A 88 -8.82 -1.27 1.02
C SER A 88 -8.36 -0.51 -0.22
N VAL A 89 -7.89 -1.24 -1.22
CA VAL A 89 -7.64 -0.72 -2.58
C VAL A 89 -8.89 -0.05 -3.14
N GLU A 90 -10.06 -0.64 -2.89
CA GLU A 90 -11.35 -0.12 -3.36
C GLU A 90 -11.62 1.29 -2.84
N HIS A 91 -11.39 1.54 -1.54
CA HIS A 91 -11.54 2.87 -0.94
C HIS A 91 -10.56 3.90 -1.55
N ALA A 92 -9.30 3.52 -1.81
CA ALA A 92 -8.33 4.40 -2.46
C ALA A 92 -8.74 4.77 -3.89
N ILE A 93 -9.20 3.80 -4.67
CA ILE A 93 -9.68 4.01 -6.05
C ILE A 93 -10.97 4.83 -6.07
N GLN A 94 -11.90 4.57 -5.15
CA GLN A 94 -13.14 5.36 -5.02
C GLN A 94 -12.84 6.83 -4.70
N ASN A 95 -11.90 7.09 -3.77
CA ASN A 95 -11.47 8.47 -3.49
C ASN A 95 -10.79 9.11 -4.70
N THR A 96 -9.98 8.36 -5.44
CA THR A 96 -9.39 8.80 -6.72
C THR A 96 -10.47 9.23 -7.72
N TYR A 97 -11.52 8.43 -7.92
CA TYR A 97 -12.65 8.78 -8.80
C TYR A 97 -13.35 10.06 -8.32
N ARG A 98 -13.59 10.19 -7.03
CA ARG A 98 -14.20 11.37 -6.43
C ARG A 98 -13.39 12.64 -6.71
N LEU A 99 -12.07 12.59 -6.53
CA LEU A 99 -11.19 13.73 -6.79
C LEU A 99 -11.15 14.11 -8.27
N ILE A 100 -11.09 13.15 -9.16
CA ILE A 100 -11.06 13.39 -10.61
C ILE A 100 -12.43 13.89 -11.11
N GLN A 101 -13.53 13.24 -10.74
CA GLN A 101 -14.84 13.50 -11.34
C GLN A 101 -15.60 14.62 -10.64
N ARG A 102 -15.62 14.67 -9.30
CA ARG A 102 -16.35 15.69 -8.54
C ARG A 102 -15.52 16.94 -8.28
N SER A 103 -14.25 16.79 -7.95
CA SER A 103 -13.38 17.94 -7.66
C SER A 103 -12.70 18.49 -8.92
N ASN A 104 -12.83 17.85 -10.08
CA ASN A 104 -12.21 18.24 -11.36
C ASN A 104 -10.68 18.38 -11.28
N LEU A 105 -10.01 17.55 -10.47
CA LEU A 105 -8.56 17.52 -10.35
C LEU A 105 -8.00 16.55 -11.41
N HIS A 106 -7.65 17.06 -12.58
CA HIS A 106 -7.31 16.25 -13.74
C HIS A 106 -5.81 16.08 -13.98
N TYR A 107 -4.96 16.76 -13.21
CA TYR A 107 -3.52 16.59 -13.25
C TYR A 107 -3.08 15.79 -12.03
N ILE A 108 -2.49 14.63 -12.30
CA ILE A 108 -2.05 13.68 -11.28
C ILE A 108 -0.54 13.61 -11.30
N VAL A 109 0.10 13.81 -10.17
CA VAL A 109 1.52 13.48 -10.00
C VAL A 109 1.60 12.05 -9.48
N GLU A 110 2.20 11.18 -10.27
CA GLU A 110 2.54 9.82 -9.89
C GLU A 110 3.91 9.84 -9.22
N PHE A 111 4.02 9.42 -7.97
CA PHE A 111 5.26 9.34 -7.23
C PHE A 111 5.69 7.88 -7.04
N ASP A 112 6.98 7.62 -7.11
CA ASP A 112 7.61 6.36 -6.76
C ASP A 112 8.83 6.63 -5.88
N ILE A 113 8.78 6.18 -4.62
CA ILE A 113 9.89 6.34 -3.68
C ILE A 113 10.89 5.21 -3.93
N LYS A 114 12.16 5.57 -4.13
CA LYS A 114 13.24 4.64 -4.44
C LYS A 114 13.57 3.78 -3.22
N GLY A 115 13.29 2.48 -3.30
CA GLY A 115 13.64 1.53 -2.25
C GLY A 115 13.11 1.94 -0.86
N PHE A 116 11.86 2.36 -0.76
CA PHE A 116 11.29 2.94 0.45
C PHE A 116 11.62 2.15 1.71
N PHE A 117 11.27 0.86 1.75
CA PHE A 117 11.50 0.01 2.92
C PHE A 117 12.97 -0.11 3.32
N ASP A 118 13.88 -0.03 2.37
CA ASP A 118 15.33 -0.18 2.59
C ASP A 118 15.98 1.13 3.05
N ASN A 119 15.27 2.28 2.90
CA ASN A 119 15.82 3.61 3.17
C ASN A 119 15.17 4.34 4.35
N VAL A 120 14.29 3.71 5.10
CA VAL A 120 13.67 4.31 6.29
C VAL A 120 14.73 4.64 7.34
N ASN A 121 14.83 5.92 7.73
CA ASN A 121 15.76 6.36 8.77
C ASN A 121 15.26 5.95 10.17
N HIS A 122 16.01 5.11 10.88
CA HIS A 122 15.62 4.58 12.18
C HIS A 122 15.43 5.68 13.24
N ALA A 123 16.34 6.65 13.32
CA ALA A 123 16.25 7.73 14.30
C ALA A 123 15.02 8.63 14.06
N LYS A 124 14.71 8.89 12.80
CA LYS A 124 13.50 9.64 12.43
C LYS A 124 12.23 8.87 12.78
N LEU A 125 12.17 7.59 12.43
CA LEU A 125 11.03 6.72 12.75
C LEU A 125 10.77 6.65 14.25
N ILE A 126 11.79 6.49 15.08
CA ILE A 126 11.64 6.46 16.53
C ILE A 126 11.06 7.78 17.06
N ARG A 127 11.53 8.92 16.54
CA ARG A 127 10.96 10.24 16.91
C ARG A 127 9.48 10.38 16.48
N GLN A 128 9.13 9.81 15.32
CA GLN A 128 7.74 9.80 14.85
C GLN A 128 6.84 8.91 15.73
N ILE A 129 7.32 7.75 16.17
CA ILE A 129 6.61 6.87 17.14
C ILE A 129 6.35 7.65 18.44
N TRP A 130 7.37 8.33 18.95
CA TRP A 130 7.24 9.20 20.13
C TRP A 130 6.18 10.30 19.93
N ALA A 131 6.23 11.01 18.80
CA ALA A 131 5.27 12.05 18.44
C ALA A 131 3.83 11.52 18.28
N MET A 132 3.67 10.22 18.03
CA MET A 132 2.36 9.55 18.03
C MET A 132 1.86 9.23 19.46
N GLY A 133 2.55 9.68 20.52
CA GLY A 133 2.15 9.47 21.91
C GLY A 133 2.52 8.11 22.46
N ILE A 134 3.39 7.36 21.80
CA ILE A 134 3.93 6.09 22.30
C ILE A 134 5.24 6.41 23.01
N HIS A 135 5.16 6.62 24.32
CA HIS A 135 6.28 7.08 25.16
C HIS A 135 6.92 5.97 26.01
N ASP A 136 6.47 4.73 25.89
CA ASP A 136 7.06 3.59 26.56
C ASP A 136 8.47 3.33 26.02
N THR A 137 9.47 3.62 26.85
CA THR A 137 10.89 3.51 26.49
C THR A 137 11.32 2.07 26.24
N HIS A 138 10.69 1.10 26.94
CA HIS A 138 10.96 -0.32 26.73
C HIS A 138 10.41 -0.81 25.40
N LEU A 139 9.18 -0.45 25.06
CA LEU A 139 8.58 -0.73 23.74
C LEU A 139 9.44 -0.13 22.61
N ILE A 140 9.86 1.11 22.77
CA ILE A 140 10.74 1.78 21.79
C ILE A 140 12.09 1.07 21.67
N TYR A 141 12.65 0.60 22.77
CA TYR A 141 13.86 -0.21 22.76
C TYR A 141 13.65 -1.50 21.94
N VAL A 142 12.56 -2.23 22.19
CA VAL A 142 12.26 -3.46 21.45
C VAL A 142 12.09 -3.17 19.94
N VAL A 143 11.38 -2.10 19.56
CA VAL A 143 11.25 -1.68 18.17
C VAL A 143 12.62 -1.38 17.54
N ARG A 144 13.50 -0.67 18.25
CA ARG A 144 14.89 -0.43 17.78
C ARG A 144 15.63 -1.74 17.54
N ARG A 145 15.51 -2.70 18.44
CA ARG A 145 16.16 -4.02 18.31
C ARG A 145 15.63 -4.79 17.09
N ILE A 146 14.33 -4.69 16.79
CA ILE A 146 13.73 -5.27 15.59
C ILE A 146 14.30 -4.61 14.33
N LEU A 147 14.43 -3.28 14.31
CA LEU A 147 14.96 -2.53 13.16
C LEU A 147 16.45 -2.82 12.90
N THR A 148 17.22 -3.05 13.95
CA THR A 148 18.67 -3.35 13.86
C THR A 148 19.00 -4.84 13.91
N ALA A 149 17.98 -5.71 13.78
CA ALA A 149 18.18 -7.15 13.76
C ALA A 149 19.18 -7.56 12.68
N PRO A 150 20.20 -8.39 13.00
CA PRO A 150 21.17 -8.86 12.00
C PRO A 150 20.47 -9.59 10.86
N ILE A 151 20.96 -9.44 9.64
CA ILE A 151 20.45 -10.12 8.44
C ILE A 151 21.46 -11.19 8.03
N LYS A 152 21.03 -12.45 8.03
CA LYS A 152 21.82 -13.57 7.50
C LYS A 152 21.62 -13.65 6.00
N MET A 153 22.67 -13.40 5.25
CA MET A 153 22.71 -13.44 3.79
C MET A 153 22.75 -14.89 3.27
N PRO A 154 22.41 -15.12 1.99
CA PRO A 154 22.46 -16.45 1.38
C PRO A 154 23.84 -17.12 1.41
N ASP A 155 24.92 -16.33 1.34
CA ASP A 155 26.31 -16.75 1.43
C ASP A 155 26.77 -17.06 2.88
N GLY A 156 25.88 -16.83 3.87
CA GLY A 156 26.17 -17.05 5.29
C GLY A 156 26.71 -15.82 6.01
N SER A 157 27.07 -14.76 5.33
CA SER A 157 27.54 -13.50 5.93
C SER A 157 26.44 -12.81 6.73
N MET A 158 26.84 -11.90 7.64
CA MET A 158 25.94 -11.15 8.50
C MET A 158 26.01 -9.67 8.16
N GLU A 159 24.87 -9.09 7.81
CA GLU A 159 24.69 -7.66 7.59
C GLU A 159 23.99 -7.03 8.80
N TYR A 160 24.45 -5.85 9.24
CA TYR A 160 23.87 -5.09 10.34
C TYR A 160 23.25 -3.80 9.80
N PRO A 161 21.90 -3.74 9.68
CA PRO A 161 21.25 -2.61 9.08
C PRO A 161 21.29 -1.38 9.99
N ASN A 162 21.65 -0.22 9.44
CA ASN A 162 21.59 1.09 10.10
C ASN A 162 20.40 1.94 9.64
N LYS A 163 19.68 1.48 8.63
CA LYS A 163 18.45 2.06 8.05
C LYS A 163 17.57 0.95 7.48
N GLY A 164 16.36 1.31 7.12
CA GLY A 164 15.39 0.41 6.53
C GLY A 164 14.54 -0.34 7.55
N THR A 165 13.49 -0.97 7.05
CA THR A 165 12.64 -1.89 7.80
C THR A 165 12.67 -3.25 7.11
N PRO A 166 12.75 -4.37 7.86
CA PRO A 166 12.87 -5.68 7.24
C PRO A 166 11.63 -5.97 6.37
N GLN A 167 11.84 -6.07 5.04
CA GLN A 167 10.77 -6.46 4.12
C GLN A 167 10.33 -7.90 4.43
N GLY A 168 9.13 -8.06 5.00
CA GLY A 168 8.61 -9.36 5.48
C GLY A 168 8.44 -9.45 6.99
N GLY A 169 8.86 -8.43 7.74
CA GLY A 169 8.49 -8.25 9.15
C GLY A 169 7.00 -7.91 9.29
N ILE A 170 6.35 -8.47 10.31
CA ILE A 170 4.90 -8.26 10.55
C ILE A 170 4.59 -6.80 10.91
N ILE A 171 5.49 -6.15 11.65
CA ILE A 171 5.33 -4.74 12.07
C ILE A 171 5.70 -3.75 10.95
N SER A 172 6.47 -4.15 9.95
CA SER A 172 7.02 -3.24 8.93
C SER A 172 5.96 -2.41 8.17
N PRO A 173 4.77 -2.95 7.83
CA PRO A 173 3.70 -2.15 7.21
C PRO A 173 3.19 -1.02 8.11
N LEU A 174 3.05 -1.26 9.42
CA LEU A 174 2.66 -0.23 10.38
C LEU A 174 3.74 0.87 10.48
N LEU A 175 5.01 0.48 10.61
CA LEU A 175 6.13 1.40 10.66
C LEU A 175 6.25 2.24 9.38
N ALA A 176 6.00 1.65 8.22
CA ALA A 176 5.92 2.34 6.93
C ALA A 176 4.85 3.44 6.92
N ASN A 177 3.66 3.13 7.43
CA ASN A 177 2.59 4.10 7.57
C ASN A 177 2.93 5.22 8.55
N ILE A 178 3.60 4.92 9.68
CA ILE A 178 4.06 5.94 10.63
C ILE A 178 5.02 6.93 9.94
N VAL A 179 5.99 6.44 9.16
CA VAL A 179 6.95 7.29 8.44
C VAL A 179 6.25 8.25 7.49
N LEU A 180 5.32 7.74 6.68
CA LEU A 180 4.66 8.53 5.64
C LEU A 180 3.47 9.34 6.14
N ASN A 181 3.00 9.12 7.36
CA ASN A 181 1.91 9.92 7.95
C ASN A 181 2.28 11.39 8.07
N GLU A 182 3.56 11.71 8.28
CA GLU A 182 4.04 13.09 8.31
C GLU A 182 3.88 13.77 6.94
N LEU A 183 4.11 13.02 5.84
CA LEU A 183 3.83 13.50 4.48
C LEU A 183 2.35 13.75 4.26
N ASP A 184 1.49 12.82 4.68
CA ASP A 184 0.04 12.95 4.52
C ASP A 184 -0.47 14.22 5.20
N HIS A 185 -0.09 14.45 6.46
CA HIS A 185 -0.47 15.63 7.21
C HIS A 185 0.12 16.93 6.65
N TRP A 186 1.37 16.86 6.15
CA TRP A 186 1.97 18.03 5.51
C TRP A 186 1.20 18.41 4.25
N VAL A 187 0.86 17.46 3.37
CA VAL A 187 0.06 17.73 2.16
C VAL A 187 -1.34 18.27 2.55
N ASP A 188 -1.98 17.66 3.55
CA ASP A 188 -3.28 18.12 4.03
C ASP A 188 -3.23 19.57 4.57
N SER A 189 -2.12 19.94 5.23
CA SER A 189 -1.93 21.30 5.77
C SER A 189 -1.73 22.37 4.69
N GLN A 190 -1.28 21.99 3.49
CA GLN A 190 -1.07 22.94 2.39
C GLN A 190 -2.38 23.42 1.75
N TRP A 191 -3.46 22.64 1.87
CA TRP A 191 -4.75 22.97 1.30
C TRP A 191 -5.92 22.50 2.15
N GLN A 192 -6.10 21.20 2.35
CA GLN A 192 -7.34 20.62 2.88
C GLN A 192 -7.63 21.05 4.32
N LYS A 193 -6.61 21.14 5.14
CA LYS A 193 -6.65 21.55 6.56
C LYS A 193 -6.03 22.94 6.78
N HIS A 194 -5.75 23.68 5.72
CA HIS A 194 -5.20 25.01 5.84
C HIS A 194 -6.26 25.96 6.46
N PRO A 195 -5.92 26.77 7.47
CA PRO A 195 -6.86 27.72 8.07
C PRO A 195 -7.35 28.73 7.04
N VAL A 196 -8.67 28.86 6.90
CA VAL A 196 -9.27 29.85 6.01
C VAL A 196 -9.35 31.18 6.75
N THR A 197 -8.60 32.18 6.29
CA THR A 197 -8.57 33.51 6.89
C THR A 197 -9.80 34.33 6.53
N ARG A 198 -10.44 34.07 5.39
CA ARG A 198 -11.64 34.76 4.92
C ARG A 198 -12.88 34.22 5.65
N LYS A 199 -13.70 35.14 6.20
CA LYS A 199 -15.00 34.78 6.80
C LYS A 199 -15.91 34.14 5.75
N TYR A 200 -16.54 33.03 6.09
CA TYR A 200 -17.54 32.32 5.27
C TYR A 200 -18.62 31.73 6.18
N SER A 201 -19.83 31.55 5.65
CA SER A 201 -20.92 30.95 6.41
C SER A 201 -20.70 29.44 6.58
N THR A 202 -20.79 28.98 7.81
CA THR A 202 -20.77 27.53 8.11
C THR A 202 -22.19 26.98 8.05
N ARG A 203 -22.35 25.80 7.50
CA ARG A 203 -23.60 25.02 7.45
C ARG A 203 -23.34 23.63 7.99
N LYS A 204 -24.31 23.10 8.73
CA LYS A 204 -24.27 21.71 9.18
C LYS A 204 -25.24 20.87 8.36
N ASN A 205 -24.90 19.60 8.14
CA ASN A 205 -25.81 18.62 7.53
C ASN A 205 -26.83 18.12 8.58
N LYS A 206 -27.77 17.26 8.16
CA LYS A 206 -28.78 16.68 9.06
C LYS A 206 -28.18 15.85 10.22
N ALA A 207 -26.95 15.37 10.07
CA ALA A 207 -26.20 14.64 11.11
C ALA A 207 -25.33 15.55 12.00
N GLY A 208 -25.48 16.88 11.91
CA GLY A 208 -24.73 17.84 12.72
C GLY A 208 -23.29 18.12 12.25
N CYS A 209 -22.82 17.45 11.19
CA CYS A 209 -21.46 17.62 10.67
C CYS A 209 -21.37 18.90 9.81
N GLU A 210 -20.26 19.62 9.94
CA GLU A 210 -20.00 20.84 9.16
C GLU A 210 -19.85 20.54 7.66
N ILE A 211 -20.50 21.35 6.82
CA ILE A 211 -20.41 21.27 5.36
C ILE A 211 -19.24 22.13 4.90
N LEU A 212 -18.17 21.49 4.45
CA LEU A 212 -16.92 22.16 4.07
C LEU A 212 -16.95 22.87 2.70
N SER A 213 -18.08 22.85 1.97
CA SER A 213 -18.17 23.44 0.62
C SER A 213 -17.85 24.94 0.58
N ASN A 214 -18.34 25.70 1.56
CA ASN A 214 -18.12 27.15 1.63
C ASN A 214 -16.66 27.47 1.98
N GLY A 215 -16.05 26.70 2.89
CA GLY A 215 -14.62 26.77 3.18
C GLY A 215 -13.77 26.51 1.95
N TYR A 216 -14.07 25.48 1.19
CA TYR A 216 -13.37 25.20 -0.07
C TYR A 216 -13.57 26.28 -1.13
N THR A 217 -14.74 26.92 -1.19
CA THR A 217 -14.96 28.06 -2.09
C THR A 217 -14.10 29.25 -1.66
N ALA A 218 -14.05 29.56 -0.37
CA ALA A 218 -13.18 30.61 0.17
C ALA A 218 -11.70 30.34 -0.11
N MET A 219 -11.24 29.09 0.04
CA MET A 219 -9.87 28.68 -0.28
C MET A 219 -9.51 28.87 -1.75
N LYS A 220 -10.43 28.63 -2.68
CA LYS A 220 -10.20 28.83 -4.12
C LYS A 220 -9.97 30.30 -4.51
N LEU A 221 -10.40 31.23 -3.66
CA LEU A 221 -10.17 32.66 -3.84
C LEU A 221 -8.81 33.12 -3.29
N THR A 222 -8.03 32.23 -2.69
CA THR A 222 -6.66 32.48 -2.22
C THR A 222 -5.64 32.18 -3.30
N ASN A 223 -4.38 32.59 -3.08
CA ASN A 223 -3.24 32.22 -3.94
C ASN A 223 -2.72 30.80 -3.71
N LEU A 224 -3.28 30.06 -2.75
CA LEU A 224 -2.90 28.69 -2.45
C LEU A 224 -3.29 27.74 -3.61
N LYS A 225 -2.50 26.70 -3.77
CA LYS A 225 -2.70 25.72 -4.87
C LYS A 225 -3.40 24.48 -4.34
N GLU A 226 -4.56 24.16 -4.94
CA GLU A 226 -5.32 22.99 -4.54
C GLU A 226 -4.53 21.72 -4.87
N MET A 227 -4.15 20.98 -3.82
CA MET A 227 -3.55 19.66 -3.94
C MET A 227 -4.16 18.71 -2.93
N ARG A 228 -4.29 17.43 -3.32
CA ARG A 228 -4.85 16.37 -2.49
C ARG A 228 -4.07 15.10 -2.71
N ILE A 229 -3.88 14.33 -1.64
CA ILE A 229 -3.17 13.06 -1.68
C ILE A 229 -4.15 11.88 -1.62
N VAL A 230 -3.80 10.79 -2.32
CA VAL A 230 -4.32 9.43 -2.09
C VAL A 230 -3.12 8.53 -2.00
N ARG A 231 -2.93 7.88 -0.85
CA ARG A 231 -1.77 7.02 -0.59
C ARG A 231 -2.17 5.59 -0.25
N TYR A 232 -1.48 4.65 -0.85
CA TYR A 232 -1.56 3.22 -0.51
C TYR A 232 -0.16 2.68 -0.24
N ALA A 233 0.23 2.56 1.02
CA ALA A 233 1.60 2.27 1.45
C ALA A 233 2.59 3.35 0.93
N ASP A 234 3.58 2.95 0.15
CA ASP A 234 4.58 3.80 -0.50
C ASP A 234 4.14 4.33 -1.89
N ASP A 235 3.06 3.76 -2.46
CA ASP A 235 2.48 4.22 -3.73
C ASP A 235 1.44 5.32 -3.48
N PHE A 236 1.72 6.54 -3.94
CA PHE A 236 0.80 7.64 -3.75
C PHE A 236 0.65 8.55 -4.97
N ARG A 237 -0.46 9.25 -5.01
CA ARG A 237 -0.82 10.18 -6.08
C ARG A 237 -1.22 11.52 -5.50
N ILE A 238 -0.74 12.60 -6.13
CA ILE A 238 -1.14 13.97 -5.81
C ILE A 238 -2.03 14.48 -6.94
N PHE A 239 -3.18 15.02 -6.57
CA PHE A 239 -4.20 15.51 -7.49
C PHE A 239 -4.22 17.03 -7.48
N CYS A 240 -4.06 17.64 -8.66
CA CYS A 240 -4.02 19.08 -8.84
C CYS A 240 -4.99 19.53 -9.95
N ARG A 241 -5.34 20.82 -9.95
CA ARG A 241 -6.26 21.40 -10.92
C ARG A 241 -5.59 21.76 -12.23
N THR A 242 -4.39 22.33 -12.18
CA THR A 242 -3.64 22.77 -13.35
C THR A 242 -2.31 22.01 -13.49
N LYS A 243 -1.72 22.05 -14.70
CA LYS A 243 -0.40 21.46 -14.95
C LYS A 243 0.68 22.13 -14.10
N THR A 244 0.67 23.44 -14.06
CA THR A 244 1.64 24.25 -13.30
C THR A 244 1.59 23.93 -11.81
N ASP A 245 0.38 23.76 -11.23
CA ASP A 245 0.24 23.39 -9.82
C ASP A 245 0.80 21.98 -9.55
N ALA A 246 0.55 21.04 -10.47
CA ALA A 246 1.10 19.69 -10.36
C ALA A 246 2.64 19.66 -10.44
N GLU A 247 3.22 20.44 -11.34
CA GLU A 247 4.69 20.57 -11.48
C GLU A 247 5.31 21.18 -10.22
N LYS A 248 4.70 22.24 -9.68
CA LYS A 248 5.14 22.85 -8.40
C LYS A 248 5.00 21.89 -7.23
N ALA A 249 3.88 21.18 -7.14
CA ALA A 249 3.66 20.16 -6.10
C ALA A 249 4.69 19.03 -6.20
N MET A 250 5.04 18.59 -7.41
CA MET A 250 6.05 17.56 -7.65
C MET A 250 7.41 17.98 -7.10
N ILE A 251 7.85 19.21 -7.39
CA ILE A 251 9.13 19.75 -6.91
C ILE A 251 9.11 19.86 -5.37
N ALA A 252 8.07 20.48 -4.80
CA ALA A 252 7.96 20.72 -3.37
C ALA A 252 7.92 19.40 -2.56
N ILE A 253 7.17 18.39 -3.02
CA ILE A 253 7.07 17.10 -2.36
C ILE A 253 8.39 16.32 -2.47
N THR A 254 9.04 16.35 -3.63
CA THR A 254 10.35 15.71 -3.82
C THR A 254 11.38 16.29 -2.86
N GLN A 255 11.49 17.63 -2.78
CA GLN A 255 12.37 18.30 -1.85
C GLN A 255 12.02 17.98 -0.39
N TRP A 256 10.72 18.03 -0.03
CA TRP A 256 10.27 17.71 1.31
C TRP A 256 10.62 16.27 1.73
N LEU A 257 10.41 15.29 0.85
CA LEU A 257 10.79 13.90 1.11
C LEU A 257 12.28 13.74 1.37
N GLN A 258 13.11 14.41 0.56
CA GLN A 258 14.56 14.37 0.70
C GLN A 258 15.03 15.06 1.98
N GLU A 259 14.54 16.25 2.26
CA GLU A 259 14.98 17.04 3.42
C GLU A 259 14.43 16.49 4.72
N ARG A 260 13.16 16.14 4.76
CA ARG A 260 12.47 15.79 5.99
C ARG A 260 12.54 14.31 6.34
N LEU A 261 12.38 13.42 5.37
CA LEU A 261 12.39 11.98 5.58
C LEU A 261 13.68 11.29 5.13
N LYS A 262 14.58 12.00 4.43
CA LYS A 262 15.79 11.44 3.81
C LYS A 262 15.48 10.32 2.80
N LEU A 263 14.37 10.48 2.08
CA LEU A 263 13.89 9.55 1.06
C LEU A 263 14.05 10.16 -0.33
N GLU A 264 14.55 9.36 -1.27
CA GLU A 264 14.70 9.76 -2.65
C GLU A 264 13.51 9.30 -3.49
N VAL A 265 13.09 10.15 -4.41
CA VAL A 265 12.08 9.84 -5.42
C VAL A 265 12.77 9.29 -6.68
N SER A 266 12.14 8.32 -7.35
CA SER A 266 12.61 7.80 -8.64
C SER A 266 12.23 8.79 -9.76
N PRO A 267 13.20 9.51 -10.36
CA PRO A 267 12.91 10.50 -11.40
C PRO A 267 12.27 9.88 -12.64
N GLU A 268 12.67 8.65 -12.98
CA GLU A 268 12.20 7.93 -14.15
C GLU A 268 10.70 7.53 -14.06
N LYS A 269 10.20 7.35 -12.85
CA LYS A 269 8.83 6.89 -12.59
C LYS A 269 7.93 8.00 -12.06
N THR A 270 8.50 9.10 -11.57
CA THR A 270 7.75 10.25 -11.06
C THR A 270 7.43 11.20 -12.22
N ARG A 271 6.13 11.42 -12.44
CA ARG A 271 5.68 12.21 -13.59
C ARG A 271 4.32 12.86 -13.36
N VAL A 272 4.05 13.93 -14.11
CA VAL A 272 2.73 14.58 -14.16
C VAL A 272 1.92 13.99 -15.31
N VAL A 273 0.73 13.50 -15.02
CA VAL A 273 -0.20 12.91 -15.99
C VAL A 273 -1.49 13.74 -16.07
N ASN A 274 -1.90 14.11 -17.27
CA ASN A 274 -3.21 14.71 -17.53
C ASN A 274 -4.20 13.62 -17.90
N VAL A 275 -5.10 13.26 -16.98
CA VAL A 275 -6.10 12.19 -17.19
C VAL A 275 -7.19 12.51 -18.22
N LYS A 276 -7.24 13.73 -18.76
CA LYS A 276 -8.06 14.05 -19.95
C LYS A 276 -7.44 13.49 -21.24
N ARG A 277 -6.11 13.32 -21.25
CA ARG A 277 -5.36 12.92 -22.47
C ARG A 277 -4.77 11.51 -22.35
N ARG A 278 -4.19 11.15 -21.20
CA ARG A 278 -3.49 9.87 -20.97
C ARG A 278 -4.08 9.13 -19.77
N TYR A 279 -3.89 7.83 -19.72
CA TYR A 279 -4.19 7.03 -18.54
C TYR A 279 -3.17 7.29 -17.44
N SER A 280 -3.66 7.41 -16.21
CA SER A 280 -2.85 7.27 -14.98
C SER A 280 -3.04 5.86 -14.43
N GLU A 281 -1.95 5.22 -14.05
CA GLU A 281 -1.99 3.88 -13.45
C GLU A 281 -1.85 3.99 -11.92
N PHE A 282 -2.74 3.32 -11.20
CA PHE A 282 -2.71 3.24 -9.75
C PHE A 282 -3.31 1.92 -9.27
N LEU A 283 -2.58 1.20 -8.42
CA LEU A 283 -3.01 -0.07 -7.79
C LEU A 283 -3.57 -1.12 -8.78
N GLY A 284 -2.96 -1.23 -9.95
CA GLY A 284 -3.38 -2.18 -10.98
C GLY A 284 -4.55 -1.71 -11.86
N PHE A 285 -5.00 -0.47 -11.69
CA PHE A 285 -6.03 0.16 -12.53
C PHE A 285 -5.40 1.22 -13.41
N LYS A 286 -5.89 1.37 -14.65
CA LYS A 286 -5.62 2.52 -15.51
C LYS A 286 -6.87 3.39 -15.60
N ILE A 287 -6.70 4.69 -15.34
CA ILE A 287 -7.79 5.63 -15.10
C ILE A 287 -7.66 6.81 -16.06
N LYS A 288 -8.76 7.16 -16.74
CA LYS A 288 -8.85 8.31 -17.65
C LYS A 288 -10.23 8.92 -17.61
N THR A 289 -10.39 10.18 -18.03
CA THR A 289 -11.68 10.84 -18.12
C THR A 289 -12.11 11.03 -19.56
N TYR A 290 -13.42 10.87 -19.79
CA TYR A 290 -14.06 11.08 -21.10
C TYR A 290 -15.16 12.13 -20.99
N PRO A 291 -15.41 12.92 -22.03
CA PRO A 291 -16.53 13.85 -22.06
C PRO A 291 -17.87 13.09 -22.06
N LYS A 292 -18.87 13.63 -21.34
CA LYS A 292 -20.26 13.16 -21.36
C LYS A 292 -21.16 14.38 -21.17
N GLY A 293 -21.66 14.94 -22.27
CA GLY A 293 -22.32 16.24 -22.26
C GLY A 293 -21.40 17.34 -21.69
N ASN A 294 -21.90 18.15 -20.81
CA ASN A 294 -21.16 19.23 -20.15
C ASN A 294 -20.24 18.75 -19.01
N LYS A 295 -20.16 17.45 -18.72
CA LYS A 295 -19.36 16.89 -17.64
C LYS A 295 -18.30 15.91 -18.20
N ARG A 296 -17.36 15.56 -17.33
CA ARG A 296 -16.44 14.47 -17.63
C ARG A 296 -16.70 13.31 -16.68
N VAL A 297 -16.63 12.10 -17.18
CA VAL A 297 -16.80 10.87 -16.42
C VAL A 297 -15.49 10.09 -16.36
N VAL A 298 -15.22 9.47 -15.24
CA VAL A 298 -14.08 8.57 -15.09
C VAL A 298 -14.42 7.24 -15.77
N LYS A 299 -13.50 6.76 -16.62
CA LYS A 299 -13.46 5.37 -17.06
C LYS A 299 -12.16 4.73 -16.60
N SER A 300 -12.27 3.53 -16.08
CA SER A 300 -11.14 2.78 -15.57
C SER A 300 -11.20 1.33 -16.03
N HIS A 301 -10.06 0.79 -16.32
CA HIS A 301 -9.82 -0.57 -16.76
C HIS A 301 -8.80 -1.24 -15.84
N ILE A 302 -8.63 -2.54 -15.94
CA ILE A 302 -7.45 -3.25 -15.47
C ILE A 302 -6.23 -2.71 -16.23
N CYS A 303 -5.13 -2.39 -15.57
CA CYS A 303 -3.94 -1.90 -16.26
C CYS A 303 -3.36 -3.01 -17.18
N ASP A 304 -2.74 -2.61 -18.30
CA ASP A 304 -2.34 -3.53 -19.37
C ASP A 304 -1.40 -4.63 -18.88
N LYS A 305 -0.47 -4.27 -18.00
CA LYS A 305 0.46 -5.23 -17.40
C LYS A 305 -0.24 -6.28 -16.53
N ALA A 306 -1.22 -5.86 -15.72
CA ALA A 306 -2.00 -6.77 -14.88
C ALA A 306 -2.91 -7.64 -15.73
N LEU A 307 -3.58 -7.07 -16.74
CA LEU A 307 -4.45 -7.79 -17.66
C LEU A 307 -3.68 -8.88 -18.42
N LYS A 308 -2.50 -8.55 -18.96
CA LYS A 308 -1.62 -9.53 -19.63
C LYS A 308 -1.22 -10.66 -18.69
N LYS A 309 -0.84 -10.34 -17.45
CA LYS A 309 -0.47 -11.34 -16.44
C LYS A 309 -1.64 -12.24 -16.07
N GLN A 310 -2.83 -11.68 -15.86
CA GLN A 310 -4.03 -12.47 -15.57
C GLN A 310 -4.37 -13.38 -16.75
N LYS A 311 -4.35 -12.85 -17.98
CA LYS A 311 -4.59 -13.64 -19.19
C LYS A 311 -3.69 -14.87 -19.26
N GLN A 312 -2.38 -14.71 -19.05
CA GLN A 312 -1.43 -15.82 -19.05
C GLN A 312 -1.76 -16.87 -17.99
N ARG A 313 -2.05 -16.42 -16.74
CA ARG A 313 -2.41 -17.31 -15.64
C ARG A 313 -3.69 -18.09 -15.92
N PHE A 314 -4.73 -17.44 -16.45
CA PHE A 314 -5.99 -18.10 -16.80
C PHE A 314 -5.81 -19.11 -17.93
N ILE A 315 -5.04 -18.76 -18.96
CA ILE A 315 -4.70 -19.67 -20.06
C ILE A 315 -3.96 -20.92 -19.54
N GLU A 316 -2.97 -20.72 -18.67
CA GLU A 316 -2.21 -21.81 -18.06
C GLU A 316 -3.12 -22.71 -17.21
N GLN A 317 -3.96 -22.11 -16.35
CA GLN A 317 -4.86 -22.88 -15.51
C GLN A 317 -5.95 -23.60 -16.32
N ALA A 318 -6.48 -23.00 -17.39
CA ALA A 318 -7.42 -23.68 -18.29
C ALA A 318 -6.79 -24.91 -18.97
N LYS A 319 -5.50 -24.85 -19.31
CA LYS A 319 -4.76 -26.01 -19.80
C LYS A 319 -4.61 -27.10 -18.74
N ASN A 320 -4.40 -26.71 -17.46
CA ASN A 320 -4.30 -27.64 -16.34
C ASN A 320 -5.65 -28.30 -16.03
N VAL A 321 -6.77 -27.61 -16.19
CA VAL A 321 -8.11 -28.21 -16.08
C VAL A 321 -8.31 -29.27 -17.17
N ALA A 322 -7.95 -28.96 -18.42
CA ALA A 322 -8.08 -29.93 -19.53
C ALA A 322 -7.06 -31.08 -19.47
N LYS A 323 -5.93 -30.92 -18.81
CA LYS A 323 -4.93 -31.94 -18.54
C LYS A 323 -4.30 -31.67 -17.17
N PRO A 324 -4.79 -32.35 -16.12
CA PRO A 324 -4.33 -32.12 -14.76
C PRO A 324 -2.83 -32.32 -14.59
N ARG A 325 -2.22 -31.53 -13.70
CA ARG A 325 -0.81 -31.65 -13.34
C ARG A 325 -0.54 -32.96 -12.61
N PRO A 326 0.67 -33.54 -12.71
CA PRO A 326 1.04 -34.75 -11.98
C PRO A 326 0.70 -34.64 -10.47
N GLY A 327 -0.02 -35.62 -9.94
CA GLY A 327 -0.43 -35.67 -8.54
C GLY A 327 -1.59 -34.74 -8.16
N LYS A 328 -2.32 -34.19 -9.14
CA LYS A 328 -3.54 -33.41 -8.96
C LYS A 328 -4.71 -34.05 -9.69
N GLU A 329 -5.90 -33.96 -9.07
CA GLU A 329 -7.14 -34.35 -9.71
C GLU A 329 -7.74 -33.18 -10.51
N GLU A 330 -8.57 -33.48 -11.50
CA GLU A 330 -9.27 -32.47 -12.29
C GLU A 330 -10.08 -31.50 -11.40
N ILE A 331 -10.75 -32.04 -10.40
CA ILE A 331 -11.54 -31.22 -9.44
C ILE A 331 -10.70 -30.20 -8.68
N ASP A 332 -9.42 -30.49 -8.39
CA ASP A 332 -8.53 -29.56 -7.73
C ASP A 332 -8.14 -28.39 -8.66
N GLU A 333 -7.91 -28.70 -9.95
CA GLU A 333 -7.59 -27.69 -10.95
C GLU A 333 -8.79 -26.81 -11.27
N ILE A 334 -10.03 -27.37 -11.27
CA ILE A 334 -11.27 -26.60 -11.39
C ILE A 334 -11.47 -25.68 -10.17
N LYS A 335 -11.30 -26.18 -8.95
CA LYS A 335 -11.38 -25.38 -7.73
C LYS A 335 -10.38 -24.22 -7.76
N LEU A 336 -9.16 -24.47 -8.20
CA LEU A 336 -8.15 -23.42 -8.35
C LEU A 336 -8.54 -22.39 -9.42
N TYR A 337 -9.07 -22.82 -10.57
CA TYR A 337 -9.58 -21.93 -11.61
C TYR A 337 -10.69 -21.03 -11.07
N ASN A 338 -11.70 -21.59 -10.40
CA ASN A 338 -12.80 -20.84 -9.81
C ASN A 338 -12.30 -19.82 -8.75
N SER A 339 -11.34 -20.23 -7.90
CA SER A 339 -10.71 -19.32 -6.94
C SER A 339 -9.98 -18.14 -7.63
N MET A 340 -9.33 -18.39 -8.76
CA MET A 340 -8.70 -17.32 -9.56
C MET A 340 -9.73 -16.36 -10.17
N VAL A 341 -10.87 -16.88 -10.68
CA VAL A 341 -11.98 -16.06 -11.19
C VAL A 341 -12.52 -15.15 -10.09
N MET A 342 -12.89 -15.75 -8.95
CA MET A 342 -13.42 -14.99 -7.80
C MET A 342 -12.45 -13.94 -7.29
N GLY A 343 -11.17 -14.30 -7.15
CA GLY A 343 -10.13 -13.36 -6.71
C GLY A 343 -9.95 -12.19 -7.67
N THR A 344 -9.98 -12.44 -8.97
CA THR A 344 -9.86 -11.40 -10.01
C THR A 344 -11.07 -10.48 -10.01
N GLN A 345 -12.28 -11.05 -9.97
CA GLN A 345 -13.54 -10.28 -9.91
C GLN A 345 -13.59 -9.41 -8.65
N ASN A 346 -13.31 -9.99 -7.47
CA ASN A 346 -13.34 -9.27 -6.21
C ASN A 346 -12.35 -8.09 -6.16
N TYR A 347 -11.17 -8.25 -6.76
CA TYR A 347 -10.17 -7.18 -6.79
C TYR A 347 -10.54 -6.06 -7.76
N TYR A 348 -11.03 -6.39 -8.96
CA TYR A 348 -11.24 -5.42 -10.03
C TYR A 348 -12.68 -4.95 -10.19
N LYS A 349 -13.64 -5.42 -9.38
CA LYS A 349 -15.07 -5.05 -9.47
C LYS A 349 -15.36 -3.54 -9.47
N ILE A 350 -14.47 -2.74 -8.88
CA ILE A 350 -14.64 -1.28 -8.83
C ILE A 350 -14.26 -0.59 -10.15
N ALA A 351 -13.58 -1.27 -11.09
CA ALA A 351 -13.27 -0.71 -12.38
C ALA A 351 -14.55 -0.51 -13.19
N THR A 352 -14.73 0.69 -13.76
CA THR A 352 -15.98 1.03 -14.49
C THR A 352 -16.18 0.27 -15.79
N MET A 353 -15.10 -0.29 -16.36
CA MET A 353 -15.09 -1.03 -17.62
C MET A 353 -14.63 -2.49 -17.44
N VAL A 354 -14.76 -3.03 -16.23
CA VAL A 354 -14.30 -4.38 -15.88
C VAL A 354 -14.95 -5.47 -16.74
N ALA A 355 -16.22 -5.32 -17.08
CA ALA A 355 -16.91 -6.28 -17.94
C ALA A 355 -16.21 -6.45 -19.30
N THR A 356 -15.84 -5.33 -19.95
CA THR A 356 -15.11 -5.35 -21.22
C THR A 356 -13.74 -6.04 -21.10
N ASP A 357 -13.03 -5.79 -20.00
CA ASP A 357 -11.72 -6.42 -19.73
C ASP A 357 -11.87 -7.93 -19.48
N CYS A 358 -12.89 -8.33 -18.72
CA CYS A 358 -13.19 -9.74 -18.41
C CYS A 358 -13.68 -10.50 -19.66
N ASP A 359 -14.46 -9.86 -20.55
CA ASP A 359 -14.88 -10.49 -21.81
C ASP A 359 -13.68 -10.87 -22.70
N GLY A 360 -12.66 -10.00 -22.74
CA GLY A 360 -11.42 -10.28 -23.45
C GLY A 360 -10.64 -11.48 -22.87
N LEU A 361 -10.63 -11.61 -21.53
CA LEU A 361 -10.06 -12.77 -20.83
C LEU A 361 -10.87 -14.05 -21.12
N ASN A 362 -12.18 -13.96 -20.96
CA ASN A 362 -13.10 -15.09 -21.13
C ASN A 362 -13.00 -15.70 -22.53
N ARG A 363 -13.02 -14.89 -23.58
CA ARG A 363 -12.87 -15.39 -24.98
C ARG A 363 -11.59 -16.22 -25.15
N SER A 364 -10.47 -15.78 -24.57
CA SER A 364 -9.20 -16.50 -24.68
C SER A 364 -9.20 -17.84 -23.94
N VAL A 365 -9.93 -17.94 -22.84
CA VAL A 365 -10.06 -19.18 -22.04
C VAL A 365 -11.05 -20.14 -22.69
N MET A 366 -12.20 -19.64 -23.13
CA MET A 366 -13.23 -20.46 -23.81
C MET A 366 -12.69 -21.14 -25.06
N THR A 367 -11.85 -20.46 -25.84
CA THR A 367 -11.16 -21.09 -26.98
C THR A 367 -10.35 -22.34 -26.58
N ILE A 368 -9.71 -22.29 -25.39
CA ILE A 368 -8.93 -23.43 -24.88
C ILE A 368 -9.86 -24.57 -24.45
N PHE A 369 -10.90 -24.26 -23.70
CA PHE A 369 -11.87 -25.26 -23.25
C PHE A 369 -12.56 -25.92 -24.45
N THR A 370 -13.07 -25.14 -25.42
CA THR A 370 -13.68 -25.69 -26.63
C THR A 370 -12.73 -26.62 -27.40
N ASN A 371 -11.47 -26.22 -27.59
CA ASN A 371 -10.52 -27.00 -28.39
C ASN A 371 -9.99 -28.26 -27.66
N ARG A 372 -10.04 -28.32 -26.33
CA ARG A 372 -9.44 -29.41 -25.56
C ARG A 372 -10.43 -30.32 -24.88
N LEU A 373 -11.59 -29.81 -24.41
CA LEU A 373 -12.61 -30.62 -23.78
C LEU A 373 -13.54 -31.31 -24.80
N HIS A 374 -13.71 -30.74 -26.02
CA HIS A 374 -14.46 -31.43 -27.11
C HIS A 374 -13.67 -32.58 -27.78
N ARG A 375 -12.41 -32.80 -27.41
CA ARG A 375 -11.59 -33.89 -27.93
C ARG A 375 -11.49 -35.09 -26.99
N GLN A 376 -12.18 -35.09 -25.88
CA GLN A 376 -12.44 -36.18 -24.98
C GLN A 376 -13.87 -36.69 -25.14
#